data_0524aa22eafe3ae8b2fe3a9ea24d851e
#
_entry.id   0524aa22eafe3ae8b2fe3a9ea24d851e
#
_cell.length_a   1.000
_cell.length_b   1.000
_cell.length_c   1.000
_cell.angle_alpha   90.00
_cell.angle_beta   90.00
_cell.angle_gamma   90.00
#
_symmetry.space_group_name_H-M   'P 1'
#
loop_
_entity.id
_entity.type
_entity.pdbx_description
1 polymer ?
#
loop_
_entity_poly.entity_id
_entity_poly.type
_entity_poly.pdbx_seq_one_letter_code
_entity_poly.pdbx_strand_id
1 'polypeptide(L)'
;MISLAQGGGSATGPSEAGTLDVDAAVQSEADDMLERASAASFDVEGIEPLVSEDFYNVDISSVDPDLDADDWELTVTGAVEDERTYTYDDLTERSAENRFVSLRCVGEGLNGHKLDNALWQGIPIMDLVEPAGPDEGCCVMLHAADGFYEEFPLAALQDGFLAFGMNGDVLPRGHGYPARALIPGHWGEINVKWLTEIEILETEADGYWEERGWHGTGPVNTVAKLHAANDLEDGRKQVAGHAYAGTRGIQRVEVSTDGGDTWTDARLTDPLPGADVWRQWVHEYDPPADSHEVVVRATDGTGTLQPEDESSAYPSGATGWVSKTVPP
;
A
#
# COMPACT_ATOMS: atom_id res chain seq x y z
N MET A 1 18.73 2.13 -19.68
CA MET A 1 18.51 1.10 -18.66
C MET A 1 19.09 1.64 -17.37
N ILE A 2 18.25 2.27 -16.55
CA ILE A 2 18.62 2.68 -15.19
C ILE A 2 18.21 1.51 -14.33
N SER A 3 19.20 0.82 -13.76
CA SER A 3 18.99 -0.26 -12.81
C SER A 3 18.41 0.37 -11.54
N LEU A 4 17.14 0.05 -11.22
CA LEU A 4 16.61 0.25 -9.88
C LEU A 4 17.54 -0.50 -8.92
N ALA A 5 18.21 0.21 -8.04
CA ALA A 5 18.99 -0.40 -6.98
C ALA A 5 18.02 -1.24 -6.13
N GLN A 6 18.16 -2.54 -6.21
CA GLN A 6 17.53 -3.44 -5.23
C GLN A 6 18.32 -3.26 -3.93
N GLY A 7 17.89 -2.31 -3.13
CA GLY A 7 18.26 -2.23 -1.73
C GLY A 7 17.57 -3.36 -0.98
N GLY A 8 18.10 -4.57 -1.04
CA GLY A 8 17.81 -5.63 -0.10
C GLY A 8 18.49 -5.30 1.22
N GLY A 9 17.97 -4.34 1.96
CA GLY A 9 18.29 -4.10 3.34
C GLY A 9 17.46 -5.06 4.18
N SER A 10 18.09 -6.11 4.67
CA SER A 10 17.58 -6.91 5.79
C SER A 10 17.16 -5.93 6.89
N ALA A 11 15.92 -5.98 7.33
CA ALA A 11 15.44 -5.24 8.49
C ALA A 11 16.35 -5.60 9.67
N THR A 12 17.33 -4.76 9.95
CA THR A 12 18.09 -4.83 11.20
C THR A 12 17.16 -4.39 12.30
N GLY A 13 16.99 -5.24 13.28
CA GLY A 13 16.08 -5.23 14.39
C GLY A 13 15.73 -3.88 15.02
N PRO A 14 14.84 -3.87 16.01
CA PRO A 14 14.22 -2.67 16.51
C PRO A 14 15.31 -1.67 16.91
N SER A 15 15.37 -0.53 16.22
CA SER A 15 15.88 0.67 16.86
C SER A 15 15.08 0.82 18.14
N GLU A 16 15.64 1.36 19.20
CA GLU A 16 14.90 1.71 20.42
C GLU A 16 13.83 2.75 20.05
N ALA A 17 12.81 2.30 19.32
CA ALA A 17 11.62 3.07 19.01
C ALA A 17 10.91 3.29 20.35
N GLY A 18 10.64 4.54 20.69
CA GLY A 18 9.85 4.89 21.87
C GLY A 18 8.48 4.18 21.83
N THR A 19 7.81 4.12 22.96
CA THR A 19 6.44 3.63 23.01
C THR A 19 5.53 4.61 22.25
N LEU A 20 4.65 4.10 21.39
CA LEU A 20 3.66 4.92 20.72
C LEU A 20 2.75 5.58 21.76
N ASP A 21 2.75 6.91 21.82
CA ASP A 21 1.94 7.67 22.78
C ASP A 21 0.58 8.00 22.14
N VAL A 22 -0.35 7.07 22.28
CA VAL A 22 -1.74 7.24 21.85
C VAL A 22 -2.68 6.85 23.00
N ASP A 23 -3.95 7.29 22.90
CA ASP A 23 -4.98 6.90 23.87
C ASP A 23 -5.08 5.37 23.98
N ALA A 24 -5.18 4.89 25.23
CA ALA A 24 -5.28 3.45 25.51
C ALA A 24 -6.47 2.77 24.80
N ALA A 25 -7.53 3.51 24.46
CA ALA A 25 -8.67 2.98 23.70
C ALA A 25 -8.30 2.77 22.24
N VAL A 26 -7.50 3.66 21.64
CA VAL A 26 -6.97 3.52 20.27
C VAL A 26 -6.03 2.33 20.17
N GLN A 27 -5.15 2.16 21.18
CA GLN A 27 -4.26 1.01 21.23
C GLN A 27 -5.03 -0.31 21.38
N SER A 28 -6.03 -0.36 22.26
CA SER A 28 -6.88 -1.56 22.42
C SER A 28 -7.67 -1.89 21.16
N GLU A 29 -8.12 -0.88 20.42
CA GLU A 29 -8.77 -1.08 19.12
C GLU A 29 -7.80 -1.66 18.10
N ALA A 30 -6.55 -1.16 18.05
CA ALA A 30 -5.51 -1.69 17.17
C ALA A 30 -5.26 -3.18 17.43
N ASP A 31 -5.09 -3.57 18.70
CA ASP A 31 -4.88 -4.96 19.10
C ASP A 31 -6.05 -5.85 18.66
N ASP A 32 -7.30 -5.41 18.90
CA ASP A 32 -8.51 -6.11 18.45
C ASP A 32 -8.60 -6.25 16.92
N MET A 33 -8.21 -5.21 16.18
CA MET A 33 -8.21 -5.21 14.71
C MET A 33 -7.16 -6.19 14.16
N LEU A 34 -5.97 -6.21 14.72
CA LEU A 34 -4.87 -7.13 14.34
C LEU A 34 -5.24 -8.58 14.64
N GLU A 35 -5.85 -8.85 15.81
CA GLU A 35 -6.33 -10.21 16.16
C GLU A 35 -7.39 -10.69 15.16
N ARG A 36 -8.36 -9.84 14.80
CA ARG A 36 -9.38 -10.17 13.79
C ARG A 36 -8.79 -10.40 12.41
N ALA A 37 -7.81 -9.59 11.99
CA ALA A 37 -7.14 -9.76 10.71
C ALA A 37 -6.39 -11.10 10.67
N SER A 38 -5.67 -11.44 11.75
CA SER A 38 -4.98 -12.73 11.89
C SER A 38 -5.96 -13.90 11.81
N ALA A 39 -7.08 -13.84 12.53
CA ALA A 39 -8.10 -14.89 12.53
C ALA A 39 -8.83 -15.04 11.18
N ALA A 40 -8.92 -13.97 10.38
CA ALA A 40 -9.55 -13.97 9.06
C ALA A 40 -8.59 -14.42 7.94
N SER A 41 -7.28 -14.42 8.18
CA SER A 41 -6.27 -14.82 7.20
C SER A 41 -6.38 -16.30 6.84
N PHE A 42 -6.15 -16.62 5.56
CA PHE A 42 -5.98 -18.00 5.13
C PHE A 42 -4.59 -18.50 5.54
N ASP A 43 -4.54 -19.66 6.19
CA ASP A 43 -3.30 -20.37 6.49
C ASP A 43 -2.88 -21.16 5.23
N VAL A 44 -2.16 -20.49 4.33
CA VAL A 44 -1.67 -21.05 3.06
C VAL A 44 -0.21 -20.73 2.89
N GLU A 45 0.62 -21.76 2.75
CA GLU A 45 2.06 -21.59 2.53
C GLU A 45 2.33 -20.80 1.24
N GLY A 46 3.19 -19.80 1.32
CA GLY A 46 3.66 -19.00 0.18
C GLY A 46 2.83 -17.76 -0.13
N ILE A 47 1.89 -17.38 0.74
CA ILE A 47 1.24 -16.06 0.69
C ILE A 47 1.38 -15.34 2.05
N GLU A 48 1.48 -14.02 2.02
CA GLU A 48 1.44 -13.18 3.21
C GLU A 48 0.04 -13.24 3.88
N PRO A 49 -0.03 -13.14 5.23
CA PRO A 49 -1.30 -12.96 5.92
C PRO A 49 -1.98 -11.63 5.54
N LEU A 50 -3.20 -11.39 6.02
CA LEU A 50 -3.94 -10.15 5.72
C LEU A 50 -3.24 -8.88 6.21
N VAL A 51 -2.42 -8.98 7.24
CA VAL A 51 -1.45 -7.95 7.67
C VAL A 51 -0.07 -8.53 7.40
N SER A 52 0.69 -7.90 6.52
CA SER A 52 1.99 -8.41 6.06
C SER A 52 2.99 -8.50 7.21
N GLU A 53 3.73 -9.61 7.24
CA GLU A 53 4.82 -9.82 8.21
C GLU A 53 6.10 -9.11 7.76
N ASP A 54 6.34 -9.04 6.45
CA ASP A 54 7.52 -8.42 5.84
C ASP A 54 7.08 -7.35 4.82
N PHE A 55 6.66 -6.19 5.33
CA PHE A 55 6.18 -5.09 4.51
C PHE A 55 7.31 -4.52 3.64
N TYR A 56 7.10 -4.47 2.31
CA TYR A 56 8.11 -4.04 1.36
C TYR A 56 8.62 -2.62 1.65
N ASN A 57 9.90 -2.38 1.41
CA ASN A 57 10.54 -1.07 1.51
C ASN A 57 11.15 -0.64 0.17
N VAL A 58 10.82 0.59 -0.25
CA VAL A 58 11.39 1.25 -1.44
C VAL A 58 11.53 2.75 -1.13
N ASP A 59 12.70 3.28 -1.38
CA ASP A 59 13.01 4.71 -1.27
C ASP A 59 14.11 5.09 -2.27
N ILE A 60 14.43 6.37 -2.35
CA ILE A 60 15.48 6.91 -3.21
C ILE A 60 16.83 7.01 -2.48
N SER A 61 16.81 6.91 -1.16
CA SER A 61 17.99 7.04 -0.30
C SER A 61 18.67 5.69 -0.10
N SER A 62 20.00 5.70 0.00
CA SER A 62 20.76 4.49 0.36
C SER A 62 20.84 4.26 1.88
N VAL A 63 20.42 5.24 2.66
CA VAL A 63 20.38 5.24 4.13
C VAL A 63 19.17 6.03 4.56
N ASP A 64 18.31 5.41 5.37
CA ASP A 64 17.13 6.06 5.90
C ASP A 64 17.48 7.28 6.75
N PRO A 65 16.75 8.41 6.64
CA PRO A 65 16.93 9.57 7.50
C PRO A 65 16.88 9.19 8.99
N ASP A 66 17.78 9.78 9.76
CA ASP A 66 17.82 9.63 11.23
C ASP A 66 17.18 10.85 11.86
N LEU A 67 15.87 10.81 12.02
CA LEU A 67 15.07 11.92 12.53
C LEU A 67 14.73 11.69 14.00
N ASP A 68 14.90 12.75 14.78
CA ASP A 68 14.41 12.80 16.16
C ASP A 68 13.02 13.43 16.17
N ALA A 69 12.05 12.80 16.80
CA ALA A 69 10.70 13.32 16.91
C ALA A 69 10.63 14.66 17.64
N ASP A 70 11.52 14.88 18.64
CA ASP A 70 11.59 16.14 19.40
C ASP A 70 12.03 17.33 18.54
N ASP A 71 12.80 17.07 17.47
CA ASP A 71 13.33 18.08 16.54
C ASP A 71 12.56 18.11 15.19
N TRP A 72 11.62 17.17 14.98
CA TRP A 72 10.88 17.08 13.72
C TRP A 72 9.72 18.07 13.65
N GLU A 73 9.56 18.67 12.48
CA GLU A 73 8.45 19.57 12.17
C GLU A 73 7.83 19.21 10.81
N LEU A 74 6.51 19.39 10.71
CA LEU A 74 5.75 19.32 9.46
C LEU A 74 5.17 20.71 9.16
N THR A 75 5.47 21.24 7.97
CA THR A 75 4.92 22.52 7.52
C THR A 75 3.82 22.33 6.49
N VAL A 76 2.83 23.21 6.52
CA VAL A 76 1.81 23.37 5.47
C VAL A 76 2.01 24.74 4.85
N THR A 77 2.35 24.79 3.57
CA THR A 77 2.83 25.97 2.85
C THR A 77 2.17 26.15 1.48
N GLY A 78 2.66 27.10 0.69
CA GLY A 78 2.22 27.35 -0.70
C GLY A 78 0.97 28.22 -0.78
N ALA A 79 -0.02 27.82 -1.57
CA ALA A 79 -1.27 28.55 -1.77
C ALA A 79 -2.22 28.35 -0.56
N VAL A 80 -1.89 28.96 0.56
CA VAL A 80 -2.64 28.93 1.83
C VAL A 80 -2.81 30.36 2.38
N GLU A 81 -3.83 30.58 3.21
CA GLU A 81 -4.02 31.88 3.87
C GLU A 81 -2.94 32.15 4.93
N ASP A 82 -2.63 31.11 5.76
CA ASP A 82 -1.65 31.16 6.85
C ASP A 82 -0.83 29.86 6.85
N GLU A 83 0.48 29.94 6.61
CA GLU A 83 1.37 28.79 6.78
C GLU A 83 1.29 28.22 8.20
N ARG A 84 1.38 26.93 8.34
CA ARG A 84 1.32 26.21 9.62
C ARG A 84 2.53 25.35 9.80
N THR A 85 2.97 25.21 11.05
CA THR A 85 4.01 24.28 11.47
C THR A 85 3.46 23.45 12.62
N TYR A 86 3.69 22.16 12.56
CA TYR A 86 3.26 21.19 13.56
C TYR A 86 4.47 20.37 14.04
N THR A 87 4.56 20.19 15.34
CA THR A 87 5.53 19.28 15.97
C THR A 87 4.96 17.86 16.04
N TYR A 88 5.78 16.88 16.41
CA TYR A 88 5.31 15.51 16.63
C TYR A 88 4.29 15.44 17.77
N ASP A 89 4.49 16.21 18.85
CA ASP A 89 3.52 16.30 19.96
C ASP A 89 2.17 16.85 19.47
N ASP A 90 2.16 17.85 18.58
CA ASP A 90 0.91 18.37 17.99
C ASP A 90 0.12 17.29 17.24
N LEU A 91 0.78 16.27 16.71
CA LEU A 91 0.12 15.15 16.03
C LEU A 91 -0.42 14.14 17.04
N THR A 92 0.40 13.72 18.00
CA THR A 92 0.07 12.65 18.95
C THR A 92 -0.93 13.07 20.02
N GLU A 93 -1.05 14.37 20.31
CA GLU A 93 -2.09 14.93 21.16
C GLU A 93 -3.50 14.96 20.50
N ARG A 94 -3.58 14.73 19.18
CA ARG A 94 -4.87 14.62 18.47
C ARG A 94 -5.50 13.25 18.67
N SER A 95 -6.81 13.17 18.38
CA SER A 95 -7.52 11.89 18.39
C SER A 95 -7.03 11.00 17.23
N ALA A 96 -6.15 10.08 17.53
CA ALA A 96 -5.67 9.11 16.55
C ALA A 96 -6.75 8.10 16.15
N GLU A 97 -6.65 7.57 14.94
CA GLU A 97 -7.49 6.52 14.37
C GLU A 97 -6.63 5.34 13.93
N ASN A 98 -7.26 4.16 13.80
CA ASN A 98 -6.66 2.97 13.22
C ASN A 98 -7.25 2.70 11.84
N ARG A 99 -6.41 2.52 10.81
CA ARG A 99 -6.85 2.24 9.43
C ARG A 99 -6.00 1.14 8.80
N PHE A 100 -6.63 0.13 8.20
CA PHE A 100 -5.92 -0.74 7.25
C PHE A 100 -5.77 -0.02 5.93
N VAL A 101 -4.54 0.02 5.41
CA VAL A 101 -4.24 0.53 4.08
C VAL A 101 -3.20 -0.36 3.42
N SER A 102 -3.48 -0.80 2.20
CA SER A 102 -2.52 -1.52 1.36
C SER A 102 -1.74 -0.57 0.46
N LEU A 103 -0.45 -0.80 0.34
CA LEU A 103 0.41 -0.05 -0.57
C LEU A 103 0.93 -0.95 -1.68
N ARG A 104 0.91 -0.46 -2.92
CA ARG A 104 1.48 -1.12 -4.10
C ARG A 104 2.47 -0.20 -4.78
N CYS A 105 3.70 -0.69 -5.02
CA CYS A 105 4.73 0.05 -5.75
C CYS A 105 4.39 0.12 -7.25
N VAL A 106 4.45 1.31 -7.86
CA VAL A 106 4.24 1.48 -9.31
C VAL A 106 5.28 0.71 -10.13
N GLY A 107 6.52 0.64 -9.64
CA GLY A 107 7.63 -0.07 -10.27
C GLY A 107 7.60 -1.59 -10.11
N GLU A 108 6.53 -2.14 -9.53
CA GLU A 108 6.39 -3.58 -9.34
C GLU A 108 5.99 -4.29 -10.64
N GLY A 109 6.62 -5.42 -10.94
CA GLY A 109 6.15 -6.32 -12.00
C GLY A 109 4.79 -6.94 -11.65
N LEU A 110 4.05 -7.40 -12.66
CA LEU A 110 2.65 -7.83 -12.52
C LEU A 110 2.42 -8.81 -11.36
N ASN A 111 3.27 -9.82 -11.20
CA ASN A 111 3.21 -10.82 -10.11
C ASN A 111 4.35 -10.64 -9.09
N GLY A 112 4.78 -9.41 -8.83
CA GLY A 112 5.87 -9.10 -7.89
C GLY A 112 5.42 -9.15 -6.42
N HIS A 113 6.33 -8.77 -5.51
CA HIS A 113 6.14 -8.82 -4.05
C HIS A 113 6.22 -7.43 -3.39
N LYS A 114 5.75 -6.39 -4.10
CA LYS A 114 5.68 -5.03 -3.55
C LYS A 114 4.24 -4.54 -3.49
N LEU A 115 3.41 -5.35 -2.89
CA LEU A 115 2.03 -5.06 -2.50
C LEU A 115 1.83 -5.68 -1.12
N ASP A 116 1.64 -4.85 -0.12
CA ASP A 116 1.49 -5.23 1.28
C ASP A 116 0.41 -4.43 1.98
N ASN A 117 -0.09 -4.94 3.09
CA ASN A 117 -1.12 -4.32 3.90
C ASN A 117 -0.67 -4.24 5.37
N ALA A 118 -0.94 -3.11 6.01
CA ALA A 118 -0.69 -2.91 7.43
C ALA A 118 -1.86 -2.19 8.11
N LEU A 119 -1.90 -2.27 9.43
CA LEU A 119 -2.71 -1.39 10.26
C LEU A 119 -1.88 -0.15 10.59
N TRP A 120 -2.39 1.01 10.22
CA TRP A 120 -1.73 2.29 10.46
C TRP A 120 -2.47 3.07 11.54
N GLN A 121 -1.70 3.74 12.40
CA GLN A 121 -2.22 4.64 13.42
C GLN A 121 -1.80 6.06 13.09
N GLY A 122 -2.75 6.99 13.13
CA GLY A 122 -2.50 8.36 12.72
C GLY A 122 -3.76 9.21 12.72
N ILE A 123 -3.72 10.29 11.94
CA ILE A 123 -4.80 11.29 11.85
C ILE A 123 -5.11 11.61 10.38
N PRO A 124 -6.33 12.11 10.05
CA PRO A 124 -6.61 12.66 8.73
C PRO A 124 -5.65 13.82 8.39
N ILE A 125 -5.05 13.82 7.21
CA ILE A 125 -4.15 14.91 6.79
C ILE A 125 -4.89 16.25 6.74
N MET A 126 -6.16 16.25 6.37
CA MET A 126 -6.97 17.46 6.28
C MET A 126 -7.12 18.19 7.62
N ASP A 127 -6.99 17.51 8.77
CA ASP A 127 -6.98 18.15 10.09
C ASP A 127 -5.79 19.11 10.29
N LEU A 128 -4.75 18.96 9.46
CA LEU A 128 -3.57 19.84 9.45
C LEU A 128 -3.64 20.87 8.31
N VAL A 129 -4.23 20.52 7.18
CA VAL A 129 -4.28 21.38 5.98
C VAL A 129 -5.41 22.40 6.07
N GLU A 130 -6.62 22.03 6.50
CA GLU A 130 -7.76 22.95 6.60
C GLU A 130 -7.48 24.19 7.47
N PRO A 131 -6.79 24.09 8.64
CA PRO A 131 -6.45 25.27 9.44
C PRO A 131 -5.49 26.26 8.77
N ALA A 132 -4.78 25.86 7.73
CA ALA A 132 -3.94 26.75 6.94
C ALA A 132 -4.75 27.59 5.93
N GLY A 133 -6.03 27.23 5.71
CA GLY A 133 -6.90 27.91 4.76
C GLY A 133 -6.41 27.76 3.33
N PRO A 134 -6.37 26.52 2.77
CA PRO A 134 -5.89 26.33 1.41
C PRO A 134 -6.80 27.04 0.43
N ASP A 135 -6.21 27.81 -0.49
CA ASP A 135 -6.89 28.40 -1.64
C ASP A 135 -7.38 27.30 -2.61
N GLU A 136 -8.11 27.67 -3.67
CA GLU A 136 -8.50 26.76 -4.75
C GLU A 136 -7.26 26.32 -5.56
N GLY A 137 -6.31 25.61 -4.89
CA GLY A 137 -5.14 24.98 -5.52
C GLY A 137 -5.55 23.81 -6.39
N CYS A 138 -4.74 23.51 -7.43
CA CYS A 138 -4.96 22.32 -8.25
C CYS A 138 -4.44 21.06 -7.59
N CYS A 139 -3.35 21.18 -6.84
CA CYS A 139 -2.44 20.10 -6.58
C CYS A 139 -1.74 20.28 -5.23
N VAL A 140 -1.09 19.22 -4.79
CA VAL A 140 -0.25 19.23 -3.60
C VAL A 140 1.08 18.58 -3.92
N MET A 141 2.16 19.18 -3.43
CA MET A 141 3.49 18.56 -3.40
C MET A 141 3.80 18.13 -1.98
N LEU A 142 4.15 16.87 -1.79
CA LEU A 142 4.65 16.36 -0.51
C LEU A 142 6.17 16.28 -0.58
N HIS A 143 6.86 16.80 0.44
CA HIS A 143 8.32 16.77 0.54
C HIS A 143 8.77 15.92 1.72
N ALA A 144 9.83 15.15 1.52
CA ALA A 144 10.41 14.27 2.51
C ALA A 144 11.82 14.68 2.93
N ALA A 145 12.23 14.26 4.12
CA ALA A 145 13.53 14.57 4.69
C ALA A 145 14.73 13.96 3.91
N ASP A 146 14.51 12.91 3.08
CA ASP A 146 15.54 12.32 2.22
C ASP A 146 15.71 13.05 0.87
N GLY A 147 14.92 14.11 0.65
CA GLY A 147 14.88 14.88 -0.58
C GLY A 147 13.94 14.32 -1.65
N PHE A 148 13.14 13.30 -1.32
CA PHE A 148 12.04 12.86 -2.17
C PHE A 148 10.90 13.89 -2.16
N TYR A 149 10.22 14.03 -3.28
CA TYR A 149 9.05 14.88 -3.42
C TYR A 149 8.14 14.31 -4.49
N GLU A 150 6.82 14.43 -4.30
CA GLU A 150 5.86 13.93 -5.27
C GLU A 150 4.60 14.77 -5.30
N GLU A 151 4.11 15.03 -6.52
CA GLU A 151 2.94 15.86 -6.79
C GLU A 151 1.73 14.99 -7.16
N PHE A 152 0.56 15.42 -6.72
CA PHE A 152 -0.71 14.79 -7.13
C PHE A 152 -1.89 15.77 -6.94
N PRO A 153 -3.06 15.48 -7.58
CA PRO A 153 -4.24 16.34 -7.46
C PRO A 153 -4.68 16.52 -6.01
N LEU A 154 -4.93 17.75 -5.59
CA LEU A 154 -5.38 18.11 -4.23
C LEU A 154 -6.62 17.30 -3.78
N ALA A 155 -7.49 16.92 -4.72
CA ALA A 155 -8.66 16.10 -4.43
C ALA A 155 -8.31 14.73 -3.82
N ALA A 156 -7.15 14.15 -4.16
CA ALA A 156 -6.71 12.88 -3.58
C ALA A 156 -6.27 13.02 -2.11
N LEU A 157 -5.86 14.21 -1.69
CA LEU A 157 -5.48 14.48 -0.30
C LEU A 157 -6.66 14.44 0.67
N GLN A 158 -7.90 14.61 0.19
CA GLN A 158 -9.11 14.66 1.04
C GLN A 158 -9.30 13.40 1.90
N ASP A 159 -8.91 12.23 1.37
CA ASP A 159 -8.94 10.96 2.09
C ASP A 159 -7.57 10.60 2.70
N GLY A 160 -6.59 11.51 2.58
CA GLY A 160 -5.22 11.34 3.04
C GLY A 160 -5.13 11.12 4.56
N PHE A 161 -4.17 10.30 4.95
CA PHE A 161 -3.93 9.93 6.34
C PHE A 161 -2.45 10.13 6.69
N LEU A 162 -2.16 10.80 7.78
CA LEU A 162 -0.80 10.96 8.30
C LEU A 162 -0.57 9.91 9.37
N ALA A 163 0.23 8.91 9.05
CA ALA A 163 0.54 7.81 9.94
C ALA A 163 1.83 8.06 10.72
N PHE A 164 1.79 7.80 12.03
CA PHE A 164 2.93 7.80 12.95
C PHE A 164 3.07 6.50 13.75
N GLY A 165 2.15 5.53 13.53
CA GLY A 165 2.21 4.17 14.05
C GLY A 165 1.91 3.13 12.97
N MET A 166 2.41 1.91 13.14
CA MET A 166 2.24 0.78 12.24
C MET A 166 2.10 -0.53 13.02
N ASN A 167 1.04 -1.28 12.77
CA ASN A 167 0.76 -2.58 13.41
C ASN A 167 0.77 -2.55 14.94
N GLY A 168 0.28 -1.45 15.54
CA GLY A 168 0.19 -1.28 16.99
C GLY A 168 1.47 -0.76 17.68
N ASP A 169 2.53 -0.54 16.92
CA ASP A 169 3.81 0.00 17.37
C ASP A 169 4.12 1.36 16.75
N VAL A 170 5.16 2.03 17.27
CA VAL A 170 5.72 3.24 16.65
C VAL A 170 6.11 2.93 15.21
N LEU A 171 5.87 3.88 14.31
CA LEU A 171 6.23 3.77 12.89
C LEU A 171 7.72 3.43 12.74
N PRO A 172 8.09 2.31 12.08
CA PRO A 172 9.50 1.98 11.90
C PRO A 172 10.23 3.03 11.05
N ARG A 173 11.52 3.26 11.35
CA ARG A 173 12.34 4.23 10.63
C ARG A 173 12.30 4.03 9.12
N GLY A 174 12.50 2.80 8.63
CA GLY A 174 12.46 2.47 7.21
C GLY A 174 11.08 2.65 6.56
N HIS A 175 10.03 2.77 7.35
CA HIS A 175 8.68 3.03 6.89
C HIS A 175 8.22 4.49 7.03
N GLY A 176 9.13 5.39 7.50
CA GLY A 176 8.91 6.83 7.43
C GLY A 176 8.77 7.55 8.77
N TYR A 177 9.27 6.98 9.90
CA TYR A 177 9.28 7.67 11.19
C TYR A 177 9.94 9.06 11.09
N PRO A 178 9.41 10.15 11.73
CA PRO A 178 8.30 10.15 12.68
C PRO A 178 6.89 10.06 12.07
N ALA A 179 6.69 10.52 10.82
CA ALA A 179 5.39 10.47 10.17
C ALA A 179 5.50 10.30 8.65
N ARG A 180 4.51 9.62 8.08
CA ARG A 180 4.36 9.42 6.62
C ARG A 180 2.96 9.73 6.15
N ALA A 181 2.84 10.17 4.91
CA ALA A 181 1.56 10.26 4.23
C ALA A 181 1.11 8.90 3.69
N LEU A 182 -0.19 8.65 3.75
CA LEU A 182 -0.90 7.56 3.08
C LEU A 182 -2.05 8.18 2.28
N ILE A 183 -2.07 7.93 0.98
CA ILE A 183 -3.08 8.45 0.05
C ILE A 183 -3.84 7.24 -0.53
N PRO A 184 -4.99 6.87 0.04
CA PRO A 184 -5.70 5.65 -0.29
C PRO A 184 -6.02 5.50 -1.78
N GLY A 185 -5.85 4.30 -2.32
CA GLY A 185 -6.18 3.96 -3.70
C GLY A 185 -5.14 4.36 -4.74
N HIS A 186 -4.01 4.92 -4.31
CA HIS A 186 -2.96 5.43 -5.18
C HIS A 186 -1.68 4.58 -5.09
N TRP A 187 -0.77 4.78 -6.05
CA TRP A 187 0.51 4.08 -6.05
C TRP A 187 1.39 4.50 -4.88
N GLY A 188 2.33 3.61 -4.50
CA GLY A 188 3.20 3.81 -3.35
C GLY A 188 4.03 5.09 -3.38
N GLU A 189 4.27 5.68 -4.55
CA GLU A 189 5.12 6.87 -4.69
C GLU A 189 4.53 8.12 -4.03
N ILE A 190 3.22 8.33 -4.08
CA ILE A 190 2.60 9.47 -3.40
C ILE A 190 2.33 9.23 -1.90
N ASN A 191 2.66 8.03 -1.40
CA ASN A 191 2.60 7.70 0.03
C ASN A 191 3.95 8.02 0.70
N VAL A 192 4.27 9.32 0.77
CA VAL A 192 5.59 9.86 1.09
C VAL A 192 6.01 9.56 2.52
N LYS A 193 7.19 8.93 2.69
CA LYS A 193 7.85 8.65 3.97
C LYS A 193 8.61 9.87 4.48
N TRP A 194 8.85 9.95 5.80
CA TRP A 194 9.63 11.04 6.43
C TRP A 194 9.13 12.42 6.02
N LEU A 195 7.81 12.60 6.04
CA LEU A 195 7.15 13.80 5.56
C LEU A 195 7.57 15.03 6.37
N THR A 196 7.95 16.12 5.70
CA THR A 196 8.36 17.38 6.33
C THR A 196 7.58 18.59 5.84
N GLU A 197 6.95 18.49 4.65
CA GLU A 197 6.17 19.62 4.12
C GLU A 197 5.02 19.11 3.24
N ILE A 198 3.90 19.81 3.35
CA ILE A 198 2.72 19.71 2.47
C ILE A 198 2.57 21.08 1.80
N GLU A 199 2.97 21.19 0.54
CA GLU A 199 2.89 22.43 -0.23
C GLU A 199 1.67 22.42 -1.15
N ILE A 200 0.75 23.35 -0.96
CA ILE A 200 -0.42 23.52 -1.84
C ILE A 200 0.01 24.33 -3.08
N LEU A 201 -0.23 23.78 -4.27
CA LEU A 201 0.21 24.38 -5.53
C LEU A 201 -0.95 25.04 -6.29
N GLU A 202 -0.67 26.18 -6.94
CA GLU A 202 -1.60 26.84 -7.87
C GLU A 202 -1.59 26.20 -9.27
N THR A 203 -0.49 25.54 -9.63
CA THR A 203 -0.28 24.90 -10.95
C THR A 203 0.43 23.56 -10.78
N GLU A 204 0.11 22.61 -11.67
CA GLU A 204 0.77 21.29 -11.73
C GLU A 204 2.29 21.44 -11.87
N ALA A 205 3.01 20.53 -11.20
CA ALA A 205 4.45 20.39 -11.26
C ALA A 205 4.82 18.91 -11.43
N ASP A 206 6.00 18.64 -11.98
CA ASP A 206 6.49 17.26 -12.03
C ASP A 206 7.05 16.85 -10.66
N GLY A 207 6.64 15.67 -10.16
CA GLY A 207 7.23 15.02 -9.00
C GLY A 207 8.57 14.36 -9.34
N TYR A 208 9.19 13.74 -8.33
CA TYR A 208 10.50 13.10 -8.50
C TYR A 208 10.51 12.03 -9.60
N TRP A 209 9.45 11.21 -9.66
CA TRP A 209 9.38 10.13 -10.64
C TRP A 209 8.83 10.58 -11.99
N GLU A 210 7.94 11.59 -12.07
CA GLU A 210 7.46 12.19 -13.31
C GLU A 210 8.61 12.83 -14.10
N GLU A 211 9.54 13.53 -13.42
CA GLU A 211 10.78 14.03 -14.05
C GLU A 211 11.63 12.93 -14.68
N ARG A 212 11.42 11.67 -14.27
CA ARG A 212 12.11 10.48 -14.78
C ARG A 212 11.28 9.65 -15.74
N GLY A 213 10.11 10.18 -16.11
CA GLY A 213 9.23 9.62 -17.14
C GLY A 213 8.22 8.59 -16.62
N TRP A 214 8.04 8.46 -15.30
CA TRP A 214 6.93 7.70 -14.73
C TRP A 214 5.64 8.54 -14.76
N HIS A 215 4.50 7.85 -14.67
CA HIS A 215 3.16 8.43 -14.60
C HIS A 215 2.34 7.63 -13.60
N GLY A 216 2.76 7.59 -12.36
CA GLY A 216 2.34 6.64 -11.34
C GLY A 216 1.66 7.25 -10.14
N THR A 217 1.03 8.42 -10.25
CA THR A 217 0.30 9.00 -9.12
C THR A 217 -0.99 8.25 -8.78
N GLY A 218 -1.62 7.57 -9.74
CA GLY A 218 -2.78 6.71 -9.49
C GLY A 218 -4.01 7.08 -10.32
N PRO A 219 -5.14 6.44 -10.11
CA PRO A 219 -5.38 5.31 -9.18
C PRO A 219 -4.66 4.01 -9.57
N VAL A 220 -4.43 3.13 -8.58
CA VAL A 220 -3.77 1.83 -8.82
C VAL A 220 -4.55 0.94 -9.77
N ASN A 221 -3.84 0.13 -10.56
CA ASN A 221 -4.45 -0.88 -11.43
C ASN A 221 -4.99 -2.06 -10.59
N THR A 222 -6.15 -2.61 -10.97
CA THR A 222 -6.66 -3.87 -10.42
C THR A 222 -5.69 -5.01 -10.71
N VAL A 223 -5.39 -5.83 -9.71
CA VAL A 223 -4.52 -7.00 -9.85
C VAL A 223 -5.02 -8.17 -9.01
N ALA A 224 -4.91 -9.39 -9.57
CA ALA A 224 -4.88 -10.64 -8.80
C ALA A 224 -3.50 -11.27 -9.00
N LYS A 225 -2.78 -11.51 -7.90
CA LYS A 225 -1.45 -12.13 -7.90
C LYS A 225 -1.57 -13.62 -7.61
N LEU A 226 -0.68 -14.42 -8.16
CA LEU A 226 -0.62 -15.88 -8.00
C LEU A 226 0.75 -16.25 -7.40
N HIS A 227 0.85 -16.28 -6.08
CA HIS A 227 2.10 -16.53 -5.38
C HIS A 227 2.28 -18.01 -5.04
N ALA A 228 1.27 -18.67 -4.49
CA ALA A 228 1.34 -20.06 -4.06
C ALA A 228 0.77 -21.03 -5.11
N ALA A 229 1.41 -22.20 -5.21
CA ALA A 229 0.91 -23.37 -5.93
C ALA A 229 1.41 -24.62 -5.18
N ASN A 230 0.57 -25.15 -4.28
CA ASN A 230 0.91 -26.18 -3.31
C ASN A 230 0.27 -27.53 -3.65
N ASP A 231 0.92 -28.61 -3.25
CA ASP A 231 0.37 -29.96 -3.27
C ASP A 231 -0.35 -30.26 -1.96
N LEU A 232 -1.60 -30.69 -2.03
CA LEU A 232 -2.37 -31.10 -0.86
C LEU A 232 -2.21 -32.61 -0.60
N GLU A 233 -2.34 -33.03 0.66
CA GLU A 233 -2.19 -34.43 1.06
C GLU A 233 -3.17 -35.40 0.37
N ASP A 234 -4.32 -34.89 -0.09
CA ASP A 234 -5.35 -35.64 -0.81
C ASP A 234 -5.10 -35.74 -2.33
N GLY A 235 -4.01 -35.15 -2.81
CA GLY A 235 -3.60 -35.17 -4.22
C GLY A 235 -4.18 -34.01 -5.05
N ARG A 236 -4.95 -33.11 -4.47
CA ARG A 236 -5.38 -31.86 -5.12
C ARG A 236 -4.25 -30.85 -5.13
N LYS A 237 -4.37 -29.85 -5.98
CA LYS A 237 -3.55 -28.62 -5.97
C LYS A 237 -4.32 -27.50 -5.27
N GLN A 238 -3.55 -26.64 -4.59
CA GLN A 238 -4.04 -25.41 -4.04
C GLN A 238 -3.24 -24.26 -4.64
N VAL A 239 -3.93 -23.30 -5.24
CA VAL A 239 -3.34 -22.05 -5.71
C VAL A 239 -3.90 -20.89 -4.93
N ALA A 240 -3.05 -19.89 -4.62
CA ALA A 240 -3.44 -18.77 -3.78
C ALA A 240 -2.62 -17.51 -4.06
N GLY A 241 -3.14 -16.38 -3.60
CA GLY A 241 -2.47 -15.10 -3.67
C GLY A 241 -3.33 -13.97 -3.11
N HIS A 242 -3.00 -12.75 -3.53
CA HIS A 242 -3.69 -11.53 -3.12
C HIS A 242 -4.35 -10.85 -4.32
N ALA A 243 -5.46 -10.16 -4.07
CA ALA A 243 -6.11 -9.31 -5.05
C ALA A 243 -6.33 -7.91 -4.47
N TYR A 244 -6.10 -6.88 -5.29
CA TYR A 244 -6.14 -5.50 -4.87
C TYR A 244 -6.61 -4.57 -6.01
N ALA A 245 -7.36 -3.54 -5.66
CA ALA A 245 -7.88 -2.55 -6.62
C ALA A 245 -8.00 -1.14 -6.01
N GLY A 246 -7.15 -0.82 -5.02
CA GLY A 246 -7.26 0.45 -4.31
C GLY A 246 -8.61 0.56 -3.59
N THR A 247 -9.11 1.78 -3.47
CA THR A 247 -10.40 2.08 -2.81
C THR A 247 -11.64 1.52 -3.52
N ARG A 248 -11.48 0.93 -4.74
CA ARG A 248 -12.58 0.23 -5.42
C ARG A 248 -12.91 -1.11 -4.78
N GLY A 249 -11.96 -1.69 -4.02
CA GLY A 249 -12.09 -3.00 -3.40
C GLY A 249 -12.14 -4.15 -4.42
N ILE A 250 -12.25 -5.39 -3.95
CA ILE A 250 -12.33 -6.60 -4.78
C ILE A 250 -13.71 -7.26 -4.59
N GLN A 251 -14.45 -7.39 -5.67
CA GLN A 251 -15.73 -8.08 -5.70
C GLN A 251 -15.57 -9.59 -5.93
N ARG A 252 -14.65 -9.99 -6.84
CA ARG A 252 -14.51 -11.36 -7.31
C ARG A 252 -13.09 -11.65 -7.76
N VAL A 253 -12.64 -12.88 -7.53
CA VAL A 253 -11.44 -13.45 -8.16
C VAL A 253 -11.83 -14.76 -8.83
N GLU A 254 -11.41 -14.94 -10.07
CA GLU A 254 -11.63 -16.14 -10.86
C GLU A 254 -10.31 -16.78 -11.24
N VAL A 255 -10.28 -18.11 -11.21
CA VAL A 255 -9.14 -18.93 -11.57
C VAL A 255 -9.51 -19.81 -12.74
N SER A 256 -8.64 -19.89 -13.73
CA SER A 256 -8.66 -20.87 -14.80
C SER A 256 -7.51 -21.85 -14.58
N THR A 257 -7.75 -23.14 -14.77
CA THR A 257 -6.74 -24.21 -14.72
C THR A 257 -6.49 -24.83 -16.09
N ASP A 258 -6.97 -24.20 -17.14
CA ASP A 258 -6.90 -24.64 -18.54
C ASP A 258 -6.41 -23.53 -19.49
N GLY A 259 -5.61 -22.59 -18.98
CA GLY A 259 -5.01 -21.53 -19.79
C GLY A 259 -5.97 -20.38 -20.16
N GLY A 260 -7.08 -20.24 -19.44
CA GLY A 260 -8.06 -19.17 -19.67
C GLY A 260 -9.33 -19.60 -20.42
N ASP A 261 -9.47 -20.90 -20.76
CA ASP A 261 -10.64 -21.41 -21.49
C ASP A 261 -11.89 -21.46 -20.60
N THR A 262 -11.76 -21.91 -19.34
CA THR A 262 -12.86 -21.94 -18.36
C THR A 262 -12.47 -21.30 -17.05
N TRP A 263 -13.46 -20.74 -16.35
CA TRP A 263 -13.25 -19.94 -15.14
C TRP A 263 -14.11 -20.42 -13.98
N THR A 264 -13.50 -20.46 -12.79
CA THR A 264 -14.17 -20.82 -11.53
C THR A 264 -13.87 -19.76 -10.48
N ASP A 265 -14.86 -19.45 -9.64
CA ASP A 265 -14.67 -18.51 -8.53
C ASP A 265 -13.69 -19.05 -7.50
N ALA A 266 -12.71 -18.25 -7.12
CA ALA A 266 -11.88 -18.48 -5.96
C ALA A 266 -12.62 -18.10 -4.67
N ARG A 267 -12.29 -18.75 -3.58
CA ARG A 267 -12.72 -18.33 -2.24
C ARG A 267 -11.89 -17.13 -1.79
N LEU A 268 -12.56 -16.07 -1.36
CA LEU A 268 -11.96 -14.86 -0.82
C LEU A 268 -12.04 -14.85 0.71
N THR A 269 -11.07 -14.22 1.39
CA THR A 269 -11.23 -13.82 2.80
C THR A 269 -12.39 -12.85 2.93
N ASP A 270 -12.96 -12.72 4.12
CA ASP A 270 -13.81 -11.57 4.42
C ASP A 270 -12.98 -10.27 4.29
N PRO A 271 -13.59 -9.14 3.86
CA PRO A 271 -12.86 -7.89 3.76
C PRO A 271 -12.51 -7.37 5.17
N LEU A 272 -11.28 -6.88 5.34
CA LEU A 272 -10.95 -6.08 6.51
C LEU A 272 -11.69 -4.73 6.47
N PRO A 273 -11.88 -4.06 7.62
CA PRO A 273 -12.42 -2.71 7.65
C PRO A 273 -11.58 -1.74 6.81
N GLY A 274 -12.26 -0.89 6.03
CA GLY A 274 -11.61 0.09 5.14
C GLY A 274 -11.88 -0.18 3.67
N ALA A 275 -11.61 0.83 2.84
CA ALA A 275 -11.85 0.75 1.40
C ALA A 275 -10.59 0.33 0.63
N ASP A 276 -9.40 0.68 1.14
CA ASP A 276 -8.11 0.49 0.46
C ASP A 276 -7.35 -0.70 1.03
N VAL A 277 -7.93 -1.89 0.90
CA VAL A 277 -7.42 -3.11 1.51
C VAL A 277 -7.42 -4.25 0.50
N TRP A 278 -6.33 -5.00 0.45
CA TRP A 278 -6.25 -6.21 -0.34
C TRP A 278 -7.12 -7.35 0.22
N ARG A 279 -7.30 -8.41 -0.57
CA ARG A 279 -7.96 -9.65 -0.14
C ARG A 279 -7.09 -10.83 -0.52
N GLN A 280 -6.99 -11.82 0.37
CA GLN A 280 -6.46 -13.11 0.00
C GLN A 280 -7.50 -13.90 -0.79
N TRP A 281 -7.04 -14.71 -1.72
CA TRP A 281 -7.85 -15.67 -2.45
C TRP A 281 -7.18 -17.04 -2.47
N VAL A 282 -8.00 -18.11 -2.52
CA VAL A 282 -7.54 -19.50 -2.62
C VAL A 282 -8.48 -20.30 -3.49
N HIS A 283 -7.92 -21.20 -4.29
CA HIS A 283 -8.67 -22.15 -5.11
C HIS A 283 -7.99 -23.54 -5.07
N GLU A 284 -8.80 -24.58 -4.90
CA GLU A 284 -8.35 -25.98 -4.84
C GLU A 284 -9.01 -26.76 -5.96
N TYR A 285 -8.23 -27.60 -6.65
CA TYR A 285 -8.71 -28.35 -7.81
C TYR A 285 -7.98 -29.67 -7.99
N ASP A 286 -8.58 -30.60 -8.74
CA ASP A 286 -7.93 -31.83 -9.18
C ASP A 286 -7.03 -31.52 -10.37
N PRO A 287 -5.68 -31.72 -10.27
CA PRO A 287 -4.78 -31.36 -11.35
C PRO A 287 -4.92 -32.36 -12.53
N PRO A 288 -4.70 -31.90 -13.77
CA PRO A 288 -4.52 -32.82 -14.91
C PRO A 288 -3.23 -33.60 -14.77
N ALA A 289 -3.10 -34.68 -15.59
CA ALA A 289 -1.93 -35.56 -15.55
C ALA A 289 -0.63 -34.89 -16.05
N ASP A 290 -0.74 -33.82 -16.80
CA ASP A 290 0.37 -33.04 -17.38
C ASP A 290 0.47 -31.67 -16.78
N SER A 291 1.62 -31.00 -16.92
CA SER A 291 1.78 -29.58 -16.58
C SER A 291 0.77 -28.72 -17.33
N HIS A 292 0.17 -27.79 -16.64
CA HIS A 292 -0.91 -26.96 -17.15
C HIS A 292 -0.72 -25.50 -16.75
N GLU A 293 -1.42 -24.62 -17.42
CA GLU A 293 -1.38 -23.19 -17.13
C GLU A 293 -2.53 -22.81 -16.21
N VAL A 294 -2.20 -22.20 -15.08
CA VAL A 294 -3.16 -21.55 -14.17
C VAL A 294 -3.13 -20.07 -14.42
N VAL A 295 -4.30 -19.47 -14.62
CA VAL A 295 -4.48 -18.03 -14.85
C VAL A 295 -5.43 -17.48 -13.80
N VAL A 296 -5.15 -16.28 -13.30
CA VAL A 296 -6.01 -15.59 -12.33
C VAL A 296 -6.35 -14.18 -12.80
N ARG A 297 -7.59 -13.77 -12.50
CA ARG A 297 -8.08 -12.40 -12.75
C ARG A 297 -9.03 -11.94 -11.66
N ALA A 298 -9.12 -10.63 -11.47
CA ALA A 298 -10.01 -10.01 -10.50
C ALA A 298 -11.05 -9.11 -11.16
N THR A 299 -12.23 -9.03 -10.55
CA THR A 299 -13.22 -7.99 -10.81
C THR A 299 -13.27 -7.08 -9.58
N ASP A 300 -13.12 -5.78 -9.79
CA ASP A 300 -13.17 -4.80 -8.70
C ASP A 300 -14.61 -4.53 -8.22
N GLY A 301 -14.74 -3.77 -7.14
CA GLY A 301 -16.04 -3.45 -6.53
C GLY A 301 -16.96 -2.59 -7.39
N THR A 302 -16.47 -2.00 -8.49
CA THR A 302 -17.29 -1.30 -9.49
C THR A 302 -17.85 -2.26 -10.55
N GLY A 303 -17.44 -3.53 -10.54
CA GLY A 303 -17.78 -4.53 -11.54
C GLY A 303 -16.87 -4.52 -12.76
N THR A 304 -15.73 -3.80 -12.71
CA THR A 304 -14.76 -3.73 -13.81
C THR A 304 -13.79 -4.91 -13.71
N LEU A 305 -13.71 -5.68 -14.80
CA LEU A 305 -12.75 -6.79 -14.90
C LEU A 305 -11.33 -6.25 -15.13
N GLN A 306 -10.35 -6.84 -14.43
CA GLN A 306 -8.92 -6.63 -14.69
C GLN A 306 -8.59 -6.82 -16.17
N PRO A 307 -7.85 -5.91 -16.82
CA PRO A 307 -7.43 -6.06 -18.20
C PRO A 307 -6.69 -7.39 -18.44
N GLU A 308 -6.92 -7.99 -19.60
CA GLU A 308 -6.23 -9.24 -19.98
C GLU A 308 -4.80 -8.99 -20.43
N ASP A 309 -4.61 -7.93 -21.25
CA ASP A 309 -3.32 -7.63 -21.86
C ASP A 309 -2.28 -7.24 -20.80
N GLU A 310 -1.15 -7.96 -20.80
CA GLU A 310 -0.02 -7.66 -19.92
C GLU A 310 0.74 -6.42 -20.37
N SER A 311 1.02 -5.53 -19.43
CA SER A 311 1.93 -4.40 -19.59
C SER A 311 3.05 -4.42 -18.56
N SER A 312 4.20 -3.81 -18.90
CA SER A 312 5.28 -3.59 -17.96
C SER A 312 4.90 -2.55 -16.89
N ALA A 313 5.63 -2.54 -15.77
CA ALA A 313 5.45 -1.54 -14.73
C ALA A 313 5.67 -0.10 -15.22
N TYR A 314 6.68 0.12 -16.06
CA TYR A 314 6.94 1.44 -16.64
C TYR A 314 6.03 1.71 -17.85
N PRO A 315 5.40 2.89 -17.94
CA PRO A 315 5.52 4.05 -17.03
C PRO A 315 4.42 4.15 -15.96
N SER A 316 3.33 3.38 -16.01
CA SER A 316 2.08 3.67 -15.27
C SER A 316 1.60 2.48 -14.40
N GLY A 317 2.52 1.59 -14.03
CA GLY A 317 2.22 0.39 -13.27
C GLY A 317 1.79 -0.80 -14.14
N ALA A 318 2.20 -2.00 -13.73
CA ALA A 318 1.88 -3.23 -14.45
C ALA A 318 0.38 -3.55 -14.38
N THR A 319 -0.15 -4.05 -15.49
CA THR A 319 -1.50 -4.61 -15.61
C THR A 319 -1.49 -5.88 -16.45
N GLY A 320 -2.54 -6.69 -16.42
CA GLY A 320 -2.67 -7.95 -17.15
C GLY A 320 -3.14 -9.09 -16.24
N TRP A 321 -3.58 -10.21 -16.81
CA TRP A 321 -3.85 -11.41 -16.03
C TRP A 321 -2.55 -12.12 -15.66
N VAL A 322 -2.47 -12.61 -14.43
CA VAL A 322 -1.30 -13.36 -13.98
C VAL A 322 -1.46 -14.84 -14.35
N SER A 323 -0.45 -15.41 -15.01
CA SER A 323 -0.40 -16.83 -15.31
C SER A 323 0.84 -17.52 -14.75
N LYS A 324 0.74 -18.81 -14.48
CA LYS A 324 1.82 -19.66 -13.99
C LYS A 324 1.64 -21.09 -14.50
N THR A 325 2.72 -21.68 -15.03
CA THR A 325 2.75 -23.13 -15.32
C THR A 325 2.88 -23.91 -14.01
N VAL A 326 1.92 -24.78 -13.75
CA VAL A 326 1.88 -25.65 -12.56
C VAL A 326 2.14 -27.10 -12.99
N PRO A 327 3.05 -27.83 -12.32
CA PRO A 327 3.25 -29.26 -12.58
C PRO A 327 2.02 -30.08 -12.16
N PRO A 328 1.92 -31.33 -12.62
CA PRO A 328 0.80 -32.23 -12.27
C PRO A 328 0.73 -32.53 -10.78
#